data_04dbf808e114b70adfd06727a4a772f8
#
_entry.id   04dbf808e114b70adfd06727a4a772f8
#
_cell.length_a   1.000
_cell.length_b   1.000
_cell.length_c   1.000
_cell.angle_alpha   90.00
_cell.angle_beta   90.00
_cell.angle_gamma   90.00
#
_symmetry.space_group_name_H-M   'P 1'
#
loop_
_entity.id
_entity.type
_entity.pdbx_description
1 polymer ?
#
loop_
_entity_poly.entity_id
_entity_poly.type
_entity_poly.pdbx_seq_one_letter_code
_entity_poly.pdbx_strand_id
1 'polypeptide(L)'
;ICPNDTQFTETDEKIYERELKRLKNSVNSASETVIQNKKKLLMLHYPPMNDKKEPSGFTDIIEEAKIDVVCYGHLHGEEFHKMGFEGIKNHTEYHLVSCDYLDFKVKKILDD
;
A
#
# COMPACT_ATOMS: atom_id res chain seq x y z
N ILE A 1 -5.49 6.60 -7.32
CA ILE A 1 -4.65 6.47 -8.53
C ILE A 1 -4.67 5.06 -9.14
N CYS A 2 -5.42 4.16 -8.57
CA CYS A 2 -5.52 2.80 -9.11
C CYS A 2 -6.55 2.72 -10.23
N PRO A 3 -6.36 1.82 -11.21
CA PRO A 3 -7.37 1.59 -12.24
C PRO A 3 -8.74 1.30 -11.64
N ASN A 4 -9.78 1.79 -12.29
CA ASN A 4 -11.18 1.68 -11.87
C ASN A 4 -11.53 2.45 -10.59
N ASP A 5 -10.67 3.33 -10.09
CA ASP A 5 -11.08 4.35 -9.12
C ASP A 5 -12.19 5.21 -9.74
N THR A 6 -13.10 5.68 -8.90
CA THR A 6 -14.28 6.45 -9.35
C THR A 6 -13.89 7.67 -10.19
N GLN A 7 -12.74 8.28 -9.96
CA GLN A 7 -12.24 9.46 -10.66
C GLN A 7 -10.83 9.22 -11.23
N PHE A 8 -10.66 8.14 -11.98
CA PHE A 8 -9.36 7.82 -12.58
C PHE A 8 -9.15 8.62 -13.86
N THR A 9 -8.10 9.44 -13.91
CA THR A 9 -7.76 10.32 -15.06
C THR A 9 -6.50 9.85 -15.78
N GLU A 10 -6.18 10.47 -16.92
CA GLU A 10 -4.92 10.22 -17.64
C GLU A 10 -3.71 10.58 -16.79
N THR A 11 -3.81 11.64 -15.99
CA THR A 11 -2.74 12.03 -15.06
C THR A 11 -2.56 10.96 -14.00
N ASP A 12 -3.66 10.42 -13.48
CA ASP A 12 -3.62 9.32 -12.50
C ASP A 12 -2.97 8.07 -13.09
N GLU A 13 -3.21 7.78 -14.36
CA GLU A 13 -2.58 6.65 -15.04
C GLU A 13 -1.05 6.80 -15.08
N LYS A 14 -0.56 8.00 -15.39
CA LYS A 14 0.88 8.28 -15.39
C LYS A 14 1.50 8.13 -14.00
N ILE A 15 0.81 8.63 -12.98
CA ILE A 15 1.24 8.49 -11.59
C ILE A 15 1.26 7.02 -11.21
N TYR A 16 0.21 6.28 -11.54
CA TYR A 16 0.08 4.85 -11.27
C TYR A 16 1.26 4.07 -11.88
N GLU A 17 1.54 4.28 -13.15
CA GLU A 17 2.63 3.60 -13.86
C GLU A 17 4.00 3.93 -13.24
N ARG A 18 4.21 5.19 -12.89
CA ARG A 18 5.45 5.63 -12.25
C ARG A 18 5.64 4.97 -10.89
N GLU A 19 4.61 4.98 -10.06
CA GLU A 19 4.70 4.41 -8.71
C GLU A 19 4.81 2.89 -8.74
N LEU A 20 4.15 2.24 -9.70
CA LEU A 20 4.28 0.81 -9.91
C LEU A 20 5.72 0.42 -10.24
N LYS A 21 6.38 1.20 -11.11
CA LYS A 21 7.78 0.98 -11.46
C LYS A 21 8.70 1.19 -10.25
N ARG A 22 8.44 2.22 -9.46
CA ARG A 22 9.21 2.49 -8.23
C ARG A 22 9.08 1.35 -7.24
N LEU A 23 7.88 0.82 -7.08
CA LEU A 23 7.64 -0.32 -6.21
C LEU A 23 8.42 -1.55 -6.69
N LYS A 24 8.36 -1.86 -7.98
CA LYS A 24 9.13 -2.97 -8.56
C LYS A 24 10.62 -2.84 -8.28
N ASN A 25 11.17 -1.65 -8.49
CA ASN A 25 12.59 -1.39 -8.24
C ASN A 25 12.95 -1.58 -6.76
N SER A 26 12.11 -1.09 -5.86
CA SER A 26 12.32 -1.21 -4.43
C SER A 26 12.29 -2.67 -3.98
N VAL A 27 11.30 -3.43 -4.44
CA VAL A 27 11.15 -4.84 -4.12
C VAL A 27 12.34 -5.66 -4.65
N ASN A 28 12.76 -5.40 -5.89
CA ASN A 28 13.90 -6.10 -6.49
C ASN A 28 15.18 -5.82 -5.72
N SER A 29 15.40 -4.58 -5.31
CA SER A 29 16.56 -4.19 -4.51
C SER A 29 16.57 -4.89 -3.14
N ALA A 30 15.41 -4.96 -2.49
CA ALA A 30 15.27 -5.61 -1.20
C ALA A 30 15.48 -7.12 -1.28
N SER A 31 15.10 -7.76 -2.38
CA SER A 31 15.23 -9.22 -2.55
C SER A 31 16.70 -9.67 -2.61
N GLU A 32 17.62 -8.77 -2.94
CA GLU A 32 19.06 -9.05 -2.96
C GLU A 32 19.67 -9.11 -1.55
N THR A 33 18.95 -8.62 -0.54
CA THR A 33 19.43 -8.53 0.84
C THR A 33 18.53 -9.29 1.81
N VAL A 34 17.95 -10.42 1.36
CA VAL A 34 16.99 -11.17 2.17
C VAL A 34 17.63 -11.70 3.45
N ILE A 35 17.08 -11.29 4.59
CA ILE A 35 17.37 -11.86 5.88
C ILE A 35 16.23 -12.85 6.18
N GLN A 36 16.57 -14.13 6.24
CA GLN A 36 15.56 -15.17 6.52
C GLN A 36 14.90 -14.96 7.88
N ASN A 37 13.62 -15.34 7.97
CA ASN A 37 12.82 -15.27 9.19
C ASN A 37 12.52 -13.86 9.71
N LYS A 38 12.66 -12.85 8.86
CA LYS A 38 12.26 -11.47 9.18
C LYS A 38 11.02 -11.10 8.38
N LYS A 39 10.15 -10.32 9.01
CA LYS A 39 8.98 -9.79 8.34
C LYS A 39 9.38 -8.71 7.32
N LYS A 40 8.68 -8.70 6.21
CA LYS A 40 8.83 -7.69 5.17
C LYS A 40 7.76 -6.62 5.37
N LEU A 41 8.20 -5.41 5.65
CA LEU A 41 7.33 -4.25 5.81
C LEU A 41 7.50 -3.34 4.59
N LEU A 42 6.40 -3.00 3.95
CA LEU A 42 6.37 -2.07 2.83
C LEU A 42 5.64 -0.79 3.24
N MET A 43 6.25 0.35 2.94
CA MET A 43 5.62 1.65 3.13
C MET A 43 5.34 2.30 1.79
N LEU A 44 4.10 2.67 1.55
CA LEU A 44 3.65 3.33 0.33
C LEU A 44 3.02 4.68 0.67
N HIS A 45 3.14 5.64 -0.25
CA HIS A 45 2.38 6.88 -0.11
C HIS A 45 0.92 6.66 -0.50
N TYR A 46 0.70 6.13 -1.70
CA TYR A 46 -0.64 5.93 -2.25
C TYR A 46 -1.26 4.60 -1.82
N PRO A 47 -2.61 4.57 -1.67
CA PRO A 47 -3.31 3.30 -1.42
C PRO A 47 -3.01 2.28 -2.51
N PRO A 48 -2.77 1.02 -2.16
CA PRO A 48 -2.49 -0.02 -3.15
C PRO A 48 -3.72 -0.57 -3.86
N MET A 49 -4.91 -0.17 -3.45
CA MET A 49 -6.18 -0.58 -4.06
C MET A 49 -7.00 0.64 -4.43
N ASN A 50 -7.96 0.47 -5.35
CA ASN A 50 -8.90 1.54 -5.68
C ASN A 50 -9.94 1.71 -4.57
N ASP A 51 -10.86 2.67 -4.74
CA ASP A 51 -11.91 2.95 -3.76
C ASP A 51 -12.93 1.82 -3.61
N LYS A 52 -12.93 0.87 -4.53
CA LYS A 52 -13.74 -0.37 -4.47
C LYS A 52 -12.98 -1.52 -3.83
N LYS A 53 -11.74 -1.29 -3.40
CA LYS A 53 -10.87 -2.26 -2.74
C LYS A 53 -10.54 -3.47 -3.63
N GLU A 54 -10.43 -3.22 -4.92
CA GLU A 54 -10.08 -4.23 -5.91
C GLU A 54 -8.57 -4.40 -6.04
N PRO A 55 -8.09 -5.59 -6.48
CA PRO A 55 -6.67 -5.79 -6.76
C PRO A 55 -6.13 -4.82 -7.81
N SER A 56 -4.83 -4.56 -7.76
CA SER A 56 -4.12 -3.70 -8.71
C SER A 56 -2.74 -4.27 -9.00
N GLY A 57 -1.98 -3.59 -9.84
CA GLY A 57 -0.58 -3.93 -10.05
C GLY A 57 0.24 -3.84 -8.76
N PHE A 58 -0.13 -2.96 -7.84
CA PHE A 58 0.52 -2.87 -6.53
C PHE A 58 0.27 -4.14 -5.71
N THR A 59 -0.98 -4.60 -5.62
CA THR A 59 -1.29 -5.82 -4.86
C THR A 59 -0.66 -7.05 -5.48
N ASP A 60 -0.55 -7.11 -6.81
CA ASP A 60 0.12 -8.19 -7.50
C ASP A 60 1.59 -8.29 -7.11
N ILE A 61 2.30 -7.17 -7.07
CA ILE A 61 3.70 -7.11 -6.66
C ILE A 61 3.85 -7.48 -5.19
N ILE A 62 2.96 -6.96 -4.33
CA ILE A 62 2.96 -7.22 -2.90
C ILE A 62 2.82 -8.71 -2.62
N GLU A 63 1.88 -9.36 -3.28
CA GLU A 63 1.62 -10.79 -3.11
C GLU A 63 2.76 -11.65 -3.66
N GLU A 64 3.28 -11.32 -4.83
CA GLU A 64 4.40 -12.03 -5.44
C GLU A 64 5.68 -11.91 -4.59
N ALA A 65 5.93 -10.75 -4.01
CA ALA A 65 7.09 -10.52 -3.15
C ALA A 65 6.90 -11.06 -1.73
N LYS A 66 5.72 -11.55 -1.39
CA LYS A 66 5.37 -12.06 -0.06
C LYS A 66 5.61 -11.03 1.03
N ILE A 67 5.12 -9.82 0.81
CA ILE A 67 5.16 -8.75 1.81
C ILE A 67 4.21 -9.11 2.95
N ASP A 68 4.68 -9.00 4.18
CA ASP A 68 3.88 -9.35 5.36
C ASP A 68 2.96 -8.21 5.79
N VAL A 69 3.46 -6.99 5.76
CA VAL A 69 2.74 -5.81 6.27
C VAL A 69 2.93 -4.64 5.32
N VAL A 70 1.84 -3.96 4.99
CA VAL A 70 1.84 -2.74 4.16
C VAL A 70 1.24 -1.60 4.96
N CYS A 71 1.97 -0.48 5.02
CA CYS A 71 1.48 0.77 5.56
C CYS A 71 1.38 1.79 4.43
N TYR A 72 0.29 2.52 4.36
CA TYR A 72 0.11 3.54 3.33
C TYR A 72 -0.66 4.75 3.89
N GLY A 73 -0.54 5.87 3.22
CA GLY A 73 -1.16 7.13 3.63
C GLY A 73 -2.01 7.74 2.53
N HIS A 74 -1.75 9.02 2.25
CA HIS A 74 -2.39 9.82 1.22
C HIS A 74 -3.84 10.20 1.50
N LEU A 75 -4.67 9.30 2.01
CA LEU A 75 -6.09 9.54 2.26
C LEU A 75 -6.29 10.37 3.53
N HIS A 76 -6.80 11.57 3.38
CA HIS A 76 -7.09 12.51 4.47
C HIS A 76 -8.56 12.90 4.47
N GLY A 77 -9.15 13.05 5.67
CA GLY A 77 -10.56 13.33 5.85
C GLY A 77 -11.41 12.07 5.89
N GLU A 78 -12.51 12.10 6.67
CA GLU A 78 -13.35 10.92 6.89
C GLU A 78 -13.90 10.29 5.60
N GLU A 79 -14.25 11.12 4.62
CA GLU A 79 -14.72 10.64 3.33
C GLU A 79 -13.69 9.76 2.63
N PHE A 80 -12.43 10.20 2.64
CA PHE A 80 -11.35 9.51 1.96
C PHE A 80 -10.80 8.34 2.78
N HIS A 81 -10.84 8.43 4.11
CA HIS A 81 -10.42 7.31 4.97
C HIS A 81 -11.19 6.03 4.66
N LYS A 82 -12.47 6.15 4.34
CA LYS A 82 -13.34 5.01 4.02
C LYS A 82 -12.97 4.31 2.72
N MET A 83 -12.22 4.98 1.85
CA MET A 83 -11.76 4.40 0.58
C MET A 83 -10.57 3.47 0.76
N GLY A 84 -9.91 3.53 1.91
CA GLY A 84 -8.76 2.69 2.18
C GLY A 84 -9.16 1.31 2.72
N PHE A 85 -8.40 0.29 2.31
CA PHE A 85 -8.55 -1.05 2.86
C PHE A 85 -7.67 -1.21 4.10
N GLU A 86 -8.25 -1.71 5.18
CA GLU A 86 -7.53 -2.18 6.36
C GLU A 86 -7.90 -3.61 6.66
N GLY A 87 -6.93 -4.41 7.05
CA GLY A 87 -7.14 -5.80 7.39
C GLY A 87 -6.16 -6.72 6.68
N ILE A 88 -6.47 -8.00 6.66
CA ILE A 88 -5.63 -9.03 6.05
C ILE A 88 -6.25 -9.46 4.72
N LYS A 89 -5.45 -9.47 3.66
CA LYS A 89 -5.86 -9.96 2.35
C LYS A 89 -4.69 -10.71 1.72
N ASN A 90 -4.93 -11.97 1.34
CA ASN A 90 -3.91 -12.84 0.73
C ASN A 90 -2.60 -12.87 1.55
N HIS A 91 -2.73 -13.06 2.85
CA HIS A 91 -1.62 -13.16 3.82
C HIS A 91 -0.86 -11.86 4.09
N THR A 92 -1.30 -10.74 3.53
CA THR A 92 -0.71 -9.42 3.77
C THR A 92 -1.63 -8.58 4.65
N GLU A 93 -1.06 -7.96 5.67
CA GLU A 93 -1.77 -7.07 6.58
C GLU A 93 -1.63 -5.63 6.09
N TYR A 94 -2.75 -4.93 5.89
CA TYR A 94 -2.78 -3.55 5.37
C TYR A 94 -3.21 -2.57 6.44
N HIS A 95 -2.49 -1.45 6.56
CA HIS A 95 -2.77 -0.38 7.51
C HIS A 95 -2.80 0.97 6.83
N LEU A 96 -3.89 1.71 7.00
CA LEU A 96 -3.95 3.12 6.66
C LEU A 96 -3.33 3.91 7.83
N VAL A 97 -2.29 4.68 7.55
CA VAL A 97 -1.54 5.40 8.58
C VAL A 97 -1.49 6.90 8.34
N SER A 98 -2.45 7.46 7.62
CA SER A 98 -2.59 8.90 7.48
C SER A 98 -2.71 9.54 8.87
N CYS A 99 -2.00 10.64 9.10
CA CYS A 99 -1.90 11.22 10.44
C CYS A 99 -3.25 11.59 11.06
N ASP A 100 -4.16 12.14 10.26
CA ASP A 100 -5.51 12.49 10.72
C ASP A 100 -6.39 11.27 10.99
N TYR A 101 -6.19 10.18 10.23
CA TYR A 101 -6.88 8.92 10.47
C TYR A 101 -6.50 8.32 11.82
N LEU A 102 -5.22 8.44 12.20
CA LEU A 102 -4.70 7.96 13.48
C LEU A 102 -4.90 8.96 14.62
N ASP A 103 -5.61 10.06 14.39
CA ASP A 103 -5.82 11.13 15.36
C ASP A 103 -4.48 11.66 15.90
N PHE A 104 -3.49 11.74 15.03
CA PHE A 104 -2.12 12.21 15.32
C PHE A 104 -1.43 11.40 16.43
N LYS A 105 -1.82 10.13 16.57
CA LYS A 105 -1.22 9.21 17.55
C LYS A 105 -0.36 8.18 16.88
N VAL A 106 0.61 7.66 17.61
CA VAL A 106 1.46 6.57 17.14
C VAL A 106 0.65 5.27 17.13
N LYS A 107 0.81 4.50 16.06
CA LYS A 107 0.22 3.17 15.94
C LYS A 107 1.32 2.12 15.90
N LYS A 108 1.20 1.11 16.77
CA LYS A 108 2.12 -0.02 16.74
C LYS A 108 1.73 -0.96 15.59
N ILE A 109 2.66 -1.20 14.68
CA ILE A 109 2.43 -2.02 13.47
C ILE A 109 3.00 -3.42 13.63
N LEU A 110 4.19 -3.53 14.22
CA LEU A 110 4.88 -4.81 14.40
C LEU A 110 5.19 -5.04 15.86
N ASP A 111 5.07 -6.29 16.29
CA ASP A 111 5.59 -6.74 17.57
C ASP A 111 7.06 -7.13 17.45
N ASP A 112 7.78 -7.06 18.54
CA ASP A 112 9.22 -7.39 18.58
C ASP A 112 9.49 -8.86 18.22
#